data_b972c88aa190280fc2af8d1a474911f2
#
_entry.id   b972c88aa190280fc2af8d1a474911f2
#
_cell.length_a   1.000
_cell.length_b   1.000
_cell.length_c   1.000
_cell.angle_alpha   90.00
_cell.angle_beta   90.00
_cell.angle_gamma   90.00
#
_symmetry.space_group_name_H-M   'P 1'
#
loop_
_entity.id
_entity.type
_entity.pdbx_description
1 polymer ?
#
loop_
_entity_poly.entity_id
_entity_poly.type
_entity_poly.pdbx_seq_one_letter_code
_entity_poly.pdbx_strand_id
1 'polypeptide(L)'
;MIPRRSLLPMLVASLAGLSRFSVGADLQQFPTSELTIVSASGSHRFKVELAKTPAQMTQGLMFRTSLAPDAGMLFEYQQPTAATMWMRNTLIPLDMLFVDAQGRIVNIHERAVPQSLDVIGAAEPVRAVIELNGGTAARLGIEPGDRVIHPIFGNTS
;
A
#
# COMPACT_ATOMS: atom_id res chain seq x y z
N MET A 1 20.35 -78.68 28.25
CA MET A 1 19.05 -77.99 28.15
C MET A 1 19.32 -76.44 28.23
N ILE A 2 19.39 -75.77 27.07
CA ILE A 2 19.80 -74.35 26.98
C ILE A 2 18.61 -73.58 26.43
N PRO A 3 18.08 -72.52 27.09
CA PRO A 3 16.96 -71.76 26.56
C PRO A 3 17.43 -70.78 25.50
N ARG A 4 16.73 -70.80 24.39
CA ARG A 4 16.90 -69.88 23.28
C ARG A 4 16.42 -68.43 23.67
N ARG A 5 17.28 -67.50 23.62
CA ARG A 5 16.93 -66.08 23.71
C ARG A 5 16.42 -65.58 22.37
N SER A 6 15.17 -65.14 22.33
CA SER A 6 14.58 -64.47 21.20
C SER A 6 15.06 -63.00 21.18
N LEU A 7 15.70 -62.60 20.09
CA LEU A 7 16.01 -61.18 19.80
C LEU A 7 14.83 -60.61 19.03
N LEU A 8 14.15 -59.63 19.64
CA LEU A 8 13.20 -58.75 18.92
C LEU A 8 14.00 -57.69 18.18
N PRO A 9 13.68 -57.40 16.92
CA PRO A 9 14.25 -56.24 16.23
C PRO A 9 13.52 -54.98 16.69
N MET A 10 14.31 -54.03 17.17
CA MET A 10 13.86 -52.68 17.45
C MET A 10 13.58 -51.95 16.14
N LEU A 11 12.31 -51.59 15.90
CA LEU A 11 11.90 -50.77 14.77
C LEU A 11 12.18 -49.31 15.11
N VAL A 12 13.22 -48.73 14.53
CA VAL A 12 13.49 -47.31 14.62
C VAL A 12 12.60 -46.56 13.62
N ALA A 13 11.52 -45.97 14.11
CA ALA A 13 10.70 -45.08 13.31
C ALA A 13 11.40 -43.73 13.18
N SER A 14 12.06 -43.50 12.05
CA SER A 14 12.52 -42.16 11.66
C SER A 14 11.33 -41.27 11.36
N LEU A 15 10.96 -40.39 12.28
CA LEU A 15 10.10 -39.24 11.95
C LEU A 15 10.92 -38.24 11.12
N ALA A 16 10.79 -38.31 9.79
CA ALA A 16 11.20 -37.25 8.92
C ALA A 16 10.27 -36.05 9.17
N GLY A 17 10.74 -35.09 9.95
CA GLY A 17 10.09 -33.80 10.13
C GLY A 17 10.06 -33.04 8.81
N LEU A 18 8.91 -33.06 8.14
CA LEU A 18 8.62 -32.15 7.04
C LEU A 18 8.52 -30.73 7.62
N SER A 19 9.64 -30.02 7.67
CA SER A 19 9.65 -28.57 7.87
C SER A 19 8.89 -27.93 6.71
N ARG A 20 7.61 -27.61 6.94
CA ARG A 20 6.86 -26.74 6.03
C ARG A 20 7.47 -25.36 6.16
N PHE A 21 8.36 -25.01 5.24
CA PHE A 21 8.71 -23.61 5.01
C PHE A 21 7.45 -22.92 4.51
N SER A 22 6.72 -22.29 5.42
CA SER A 22 5.70 -21.32 5.08
C SER A 22 6.44 -20.08 4.60
N VAL A 23 6.61 -19.94 3.29
CA VAL A 23 7.00 -18.65 2.67
C VAL A 23 5.74 -17.78 2.64
N GLY A 24 5.27 -17.40 3.81
CA GLY A 24 4.40 -16.27 3.96
C GLY A 24 5.32 -15.04 3.93
N ALA A 25 5.33 -14.28 2.85
CA ALA A 25 5.93 -12.96 2.89
C ALA A 25 5.23 -12.20 4.02
N ASP A 26 5.98 -11.78 5.05
CA ASP A 26 5.44 -11.00 6.15
C ASP A 26 4.89 -9.69 5.59
N LEU A 27 3.57 -9.53 5.61
CA LEU A 27 2.92 -8.30 5.18
C LEU A 27 3.33 -7.16 6.10
N GLN A 28 3.62 -6.00 5.50
CA GLN A 28 4.01 -4.81 6.24
C GLN A 28 2.84 -4.28 7.07
N GLN A 29 3.17 -3.73 8.23
CA GLN A 29 2.25 -2.95 9.03
C GLN A 29 2.46 -1.47 8.74
N PHE A 30 1.36 -0.71 8.71
CA PHE A 30 1.37 0.70 8.36
C PHE A 30 0.77 1.52 9.51
N PRO A 31 1.47 2.55 10.01
CA PRO A 31 0.85 3.54 10.87
C PRO A 31 -0.30 4.22 10.14
N THR A 32 -1.25 4.76 10.88
CA THR A 32 -2.39 5.48 10.31
C THR A 32 -2.34 6.96 10.64
N SER A 33 -2.91 7.77 9.76
CA SER A 33 -3.09 9.21 9.92
C SER A 33 -4.39 9.65 9.27
N GLU A 34 -4.78 10.90 9.47
CA GLU A 34 -5.89 11.52 8.78
C GLU A 34 -5.38 12.63 7.86
N LEU A 35 -5.97 12.73 6.69
CA LEU A 35 -5.78 13.86 5.80
C LEU A 35 -7.12 14.42 5.32
N THR A 36 -7.09 15.65 4.85
CA THR A 36 -8.26 16.30 4.25
C THR A 36 -7.90 16.78 2.84
N ILE A 37 -8.77 16.49 1.88
CA ILE A 37 -8.66 17.04 0.52
C ILE A 37 -9.75 18.09 0.37
N VAL A 38 -9.34 19.31 0.00
CA VAL A 38 -10.25 20.44 -0.24
C VAL A 38 -10.41 20.59 -1.73
N SER A 39 -11.64 20.38 -2.21
CA SER A 39 -12.03 20.54 -3.61
C SER A 39 -13.15 21.57 -3.75
N ALA A 40 -13.60 21.84 -4.98
CA ALA A 40 -14.75 22.70 -5.24
C ALA A 40 -16.05 22.19 -4.59
N SER A 41 -16.18 20.88 -4.37
CA SER A 41 -17.35 20.27 -3.73
C SER A 41 -17.30 20.31 -2.19
N GLY A 42 -16.18 20.71 -1.59
CA GLY A 42 -16.00 20.81 -0.14
C GLY A 42 -14.75 20.10 0.37
N SER A 43 -14.75 19.84 1.67
CA SER A 43 -13.64 19.17 2.35
C SER A 43 -13.97 17.69 2.56
N HIS A 44 -13.05 16.83 2.19
CA HIS A 44 -13.19 15.38 2.25
C HIS A 44 -12.10 14.78 3.13
N ARG A 45 -12.51 14.11 4.21
CA ARG A 45 -11.57 13.47 5.17
C ARG A 45 -11.33 12.03 4.78
N PHE A 46 -10.07 11.60 4.90
CA PHE A 46 -9.65 10.23 4.67
C PHE A 46 -8.76 9.75 5.81
N LYS A 47 -8.98 8.51 6.23
CA LYS A 47 -8.08 7.79 7.11
C LYS A 47 -7.08 7.02 6.24
N VAL A 48 -5.83 7.40 6.30
CA VAL A 48 -4.78 6.82 5.45
C VAL A 48 -3.79 6.00 6.26
N GLU A 49 -3.32 4.94 5.65
CA GLU A 49 -2.13 4.22 6.09
C GLU A 49 -0.89 4.93 5.54
N LEU A 50 0.19 4.97 6.32
CA LEU A 50 1.42 5.68 5.94
C LEU A 50 2.48 4.70 5.45
N ALA A 51 2.88 4.83 4.19
CA ALA A 51 4.02 4.11 3.62
C ALA A 51 5.26 5.02 3.64
N LYS A 52 6.20 4.74 4.54
CA LYS A 52 7.39 5.56 4.79
C LYS A 52 8.69 4.80 4.56
N THR A 53 8.74 3.53 4.94
CA THR A 53 9.93 2.70 4.77
C THR A 53 10.00 2.13 3.36
N PRO A 54 11.19 1.77 2.83
CA PRO A 54 11.29 1.14 1.52
C PRO A 54 10.40 -0.10 1.37
N ALA A 55 10.31 -0.95 2.39
CA ALA A 55 9.46 -2.14 2.38
C ALA A 55 7.97 -1.78 2.32
N GLN A 56 7.52 -0.79 3.10
CA GLN A 56 6.15 -0.29 3.06
C GLN A 56 5.82 0.34 1.70
N MET A 57 6.70 1.16 1.16
CA MET A 57 6.50 1.79 -0.16
C MET A 57 6.46 0.76 -1.29
N THR A 58 7.25 -0.32 -1.18
CA THR A 58 7.22 -1.40 -2.17
C THR A 58 5.93 -2.19 -2.10
N GLN A 59 5.43 -2.53 -0.90
CA GLN A 59 4.20 -3.29 -0.75
C GLN A 59 2.96 -2.45 -1.07
N GLY A 60 2.87 -1.23 -0.53
CA GLY A 60 1.68 -0.39 -0.70
C GLY A 60 0.39 -1.15 -0.40
N LEU A 61 -0.61 -1.00 -1.25
CA LEU A 61 -1.91 -1.69 -1.16
C LEU A 61 -1.94 -3.07 -1.85
N MET A 62 -0.78 -3.65 -2.16
CA MET A 62 -0.72 -5.01 -2.73
C MET A 62 -1.51 -6.00 -1.88
N PHE A 63 -2.14 -6.96 -2.55
CA PHE A 63 -2.89 -8.09 -1.95
C PHE A 63 -4.17 -7.71 -1.22
N ARG A 64 -4.55 -6.42 -1.19
CA ARG A 64 -5.83 -5.99 -0.60
C ARG A 64 -6.97 -6.33 -1.54
N THR A 65 -8.03 -6.91 -0.99
CA THR A 65 -9.26 -7.25 -1.74
C THR A 65 -10.32 -6.17 -1.68
N SER A 66 -10.18 -5.24 -0.72
CA SER A 66 -11.07 -4.09 -0.55
C SER A 66 -10.35 -2.98 0.20
N LEU A 67 -10.90 -1.77 0.07
CA LEU A 67 -10.49 -0.57 0.80
C LEU A 67 -11.78 0.19 1.17
N ALA A 68 -11.90 0.61 2.42
CA ALA A 68 -13.07 1.38 2.85
C ALA A 68 -13.20 2.69 2.03
N PRO A 69 -14.42 3.21 1.80
CA PRO A 69 -14.62 4.38 0.94
C PRO A 69 -13.89 5.65 1.39
N ASP A 70 -13.64 5.80 2.68
CA ASP A 70 -12.93 6.92 3.32
C ASP A 70 -11.48 6.56 3.71
N ALA A 71 -10.99 5.41 3.27
CA ALA A 71 -9.62 4.96 3.51
C ALA A 71 -8.73 5.18 2.29
N GLY A 72 -7.43 5.17 2.53
CA GLY A 72 -6.41 5.27 1.49
C GLY A 72 -5.03 4.95 2.01
N MET A 73 -4.01 5.22 1.19
CA MET A 73 -2.61 5.13 1.58
C MET A 73 -1.87 6.37 1.14
N LEU A 74 -1.02 6.89 2.04
CA LEU A 74 -0.13 8.01 1.78
C LEU A 74 1.31 7.50 1.69
N PHE A 75 1.91 7.63 0.52
CA PHE A 75 3.33 7.36 0.28
C PHE A 75 4.11 8.65 0.50
N GLU A 76 4.95 8.66 1.52
CA GLU A 76 5.71 9.85 1.90
C GLU A 76 7.15 9.77 1.41
N TYR A 77 7.54 10.71 0.55
CA TYR A 77 8.93 10.88 0.12
C TYR A 77 9.64 11.88 1.02
N GLN A 78 10.91 11.61 1.37
CA GLN A 78 11.69 12.49 2.26
C GLN A 78 11.94 13.87 1.64
N GLN A 79 11.97 13.94 0.31
CA GLN A 79 12.17 15.15 -0.49
C GLN A 79 11.39 15.06 -1.79
N PRO A 80 11.17 16.17 -2.51
CA PRO A 80 10.49 16.13 -3.80
C PRO A 80 11.15 15.13 -4.75
N THR A 81 10.35 14.24 -5.30
CA THR A 81 10.78 13.07 -6.08
C THR A 81 9.97 12.96 -7.37
N ALA A 82 10.63 12.59 -8.46
CA ALA A 82 9.96 12.19 -9.69
C ALA A 82 9.32 10.79 -9.47
N ALA A 83 8.20 10.78 -8.74
CA ALA A 83 7.56 9.56 -8.30
C ALA A 83 6.95 8.77 -9.45
N THR A 84 7.13 7.46 -9.41
CA THR A 84 6.47 6.51 -10.31
C THR A 84 5.79 5.41 -9.52
N MET A 85 4.61 5.02 -9.98
CA MET A 85 3.77 3.98 -9.38
C MET A 85 3.45 2.91 -10.42
N TRP A 86 2.94 1.80 -9.98
CA TRP A 86 2.42 0.71 -10.81
C TRP A 86 1.32 -0.03 -10.05
N MET A 87 0.61 -0.93 -10.73
CA MET A 87 -0.48 -1.72 -10.13
C MET A 87 -0.09 -3.19 -9.91
N ARG A 88 1.21 -3.49 -9.84
CA ARG A 88 1.69 -4.86 -9.61
C ARG A 88 1.10 -5.42 -8.31
N ASN A 89 0.57 -6.64 -8.36
CA ASN A 89 -0.07 -7.33 -7.22
C ASN A 89 -1.17 -6.53 -6.52
N THR A 90 -1.69 -5.48 -7.14
CA THR A 90 -2.76 -4.64 -6.63
C THR A 90 -4.06 -5.06 -7.28
N LEU A 91 -4.99 -5.56 -6.47
CA LEU A 91 -6.19 -6.28 -6.93
C LEU A 91 -7.40 -5.38 -7.15
N ILE A 92 -7.38 -4.18 -6.60
CA ILE A 92 -8.49 -3.22 -6.66
C ILE A 92 -8.07 -2.01 -7.50
N PRO A 93 -8.99 -1.40 -8.27
CA PRO A 93 -8.68 -0.16 -8.99
C PRO A 93 -8.45 0.99 -8.02
N LEU A 94 -7.47 1.85 -8.32
CA LEU A 94 -7.08 2.95 -7.46
C LEU A 94 -7.01 4.27 -8.25
N ASP A 95 -7.39 5.36 -7.59
CA ASP A 95 -7.02 6.70 -7.99
C ASP A 95 -5.69 7.08 -7.32
N MET A 96 -4.73 7.57 -8.09
CA MET A 96 -3.42 7.99 -7.60
C MET A 96 -3.29 9.51 -7.73
N LEU A 97 -3.20 10.18 -6.59
CA LEU A 97 -3.06 11.65 -6.50
C LEU A 97 -1.60 11.97 -6.22
N PHE A 98 -0.95 12.69 -7.11
CA PHE A 98 0.43 13.14 -6.97
C PHE A 98 0.44 14.54 -6.37
N VAL A 99 1.12 14.72 -5.22
CA VAL A 99 1.02 15.92 -4.38
C VAL A 99 2.38 16.55 -4.14
N ASP A 100 2.51 17.84 -4.45
CA ASP A 100 3.76 18.59 -4.26
C ASP A 100 4.06 18.88 -2.78
N ALA A 101 5.20 19.54 -2.54
CA ALA A 101 5.65 19.86 -1.19
C ALA A 101 4.74 20.86 -0.45
N GLN A 102 3.89 21.58 -1.13
CA GLN A 102 2.93 22.54 -0.57
C GLN A 102 1.55 21.91 -0.33
N GLY A 103 1.36 20.65 -0.69
CA GLY A 103 0.08 19.97 -0.57
C GLY A 103 -0.85 20.18 -1.75
N ARG A 104 -0.36 20.70 -2.89
CA ARG A 104 -1.16 20.87 -4.11
C ARG A 104 -1.12 19.58 -4.93
N ILE A 105 -2.27 19.12 -5.39
CA ILE A 105 -2.36 18.00 -6.33
C ILE A 105 -1.85 18.46 -7.70
N VAL A 106 -0.79 17.84 -8.20
CA VAL A 106 -0.18 18.23 -9.49
C VAL A 106 -0.77 17.46 -10.66
N ASN A 107 -1.11 16.18 -10.45
CA ASN A 107 -1.84 15.36 -11.40
C ASN A 107 -2.53 14.21 -10.68
N ILE A 108 -3.53 13.62 -11.36
CA ILE A 108 -4.29 12.45 -10.89
C ILE A 108 -4.31 11.42 -12.00
N HIS A 109 -4.02 10.16 -11.64
CA HIS A 109 -4.30 9.02 -12.49
C HIS A 109 -5.52 8.29 -11.93
N GLU A 110 -6.64 8.38 -12.63
CA GLU A 110 -7.91 7.81 -12.18
C GLU A 110 -8.04 6.36 -12.61
N ARG A 111 -8.61 5.54 -11.74
CA ARG A 111 -8.99 4.13 -11.97
C ARG A 111 -7.85 3.32 -12.60
N ALA A 112 -6.66 3.41 -12.01
CA ALA A 112 -5.52 2.60 -12.41
C ALA A 112 -5.93 1.12 -12.47
N VAL A 113 -5.54 0.45 -13.56
CA VAL A 113 -6.01 -0.91 -13.87
C VAL A 113 -5.31 -1.91 -12.95
N PRO A 114 -6.08 -2.74 -12.20
CA PRO A 114 -5.51 -3.76 -11.34
C PRO A 114 -4.49 -4.63 -12.08
N GLN A 115 -3.37 -4.91 -11.40
CA GLN A 115 -2.27 -5.76 -11.86
C GLN A 115 -1.51 -5.26 -13.12
N SER A 116 -1.80 -4.06 -13.63
CA SER A 116 -1.02 -3.45 -14.70
C SER A 116 0.42 -3.17 -14.25
N LEU A 117 1.36 -3.40 -15.14
CA LEU A 117 2.78 -3.06 -14.96
C LEU A 117 3.16 -1.74 -15.63
N ASP A 118 2.18 -1.03 -16.19
CA ASP A 118 2.39 0.28 -16.78
C ASP A 118 2.90 1.26 -15.71
N VAL A 119 3.85 2.08 -16.10
CA VAL A 119 4.40 3.11 -15.23
C VAL A 119 3.48 4.31 -15.20
N ILE A 120 3.05 4.69 -14.00
CA ILE A 120 2.20 5.85 -13.75
C ILE A 120 3.07 6.90 -13.05
N GLY A 121 3.29 8.04 -13.69
CA GLY A 121 4.25 9.04 -13.22
C GLY A 121 3.64 10.33 -12.71
N ALA A 122 4.36 10.98 -11.80
CA ALA A 122 4.10 12.36 -11.41
C ALA A 122 4.44 13.31 -12.57
N ALA A 123 3.61 14.34 -12.79
CA ALA A 123 3.84 15.35 -13.81
C ALA A 123 5.03 16.29 -13.48
N GLU A 124 5.33 16.44 -12.20
CA GLU A 124 6.46 17.21 -11.64
C GLU A 124 6.91 16.56 -10.33
N PRO A 125 8.06 16.93 -9.74
CA PRO A 125 8.51 16.34 -8.48
C PRO A 125 7.47 16.52 -7.36
N VAL A 126 7.17 15.43 -6.63
CA VAL A 126 6.15 15.40 -5.59
C VAL A 126 6.71 14.98 -4.23
N ARG A 127 6.06 15.41 -3.17
CA ARG A 127 6.36 15.08 -1.77
C ARG A 127 5.61 13.83 -1.32
N ALA A 128 4.49 13.54 -1.98
CA ALA A 128 3.66 12.39 -1.65
C ALA A 128 2.86 11.88 -2.84
N VAL A 129 2.45 10.62 -2.76
CA VAL A 129 1.38 10.05 -3.57
C VAL A 129 0.29 9.57 -2.62
N ILE A 130 -0.98 9.84 -2.96
CA ILE A 130 -2.13 9.35 -2.22
C ILE A 130 -2.90 8.38 -3.11
N GLU A 131 -3.11 7.17 -2.62
CA GLU A 131 -3.95 6.17 -3.26
C GLU A 131 -5.30 6.10 -2.57
N LEU A 132 -6.37 6.20 -3.34
CA LEU A 132 -7.77 6.07 -2.91
C LEU A 132 -8.47 5.03 -3.79
N ASN A 133 -9.66 4.59 -3.39
CA ASN A 133 -10.48 3.75 -4.25
C ASN A 133 -10.68 4.40 -5.63
N GLY A 134 -10.59 3.60 -6.68
CA GLY A 134 -10.83 4.06 -8.05
C GLY A 134 -12.21 4.68 -8.21
N GLY A 135 -12.26 5.88 -8.80
CA GLY A 135 -13.47 6.67 -8.98
C GLY A 135 -13.79 7.65 -7.85
N THR A 136 -13.01 7.68 -6.77
CA THR A 136 -13.19 8.62 -5.65
C THR A 136 -12.98 10.07 -6.11
N ALA A 137 -11.93 10.34 -6.89
CA ALA A 137 -11.65 11.67 -7.39
C ALA A 137 -12.82 12.23 -8.21
N ALA A 138 -13.32 11.46 -9.17
CA ALA A 138 -14.46 11.86 -9.99
C ALA A 138 -15.74 12.08 -9.16
N ARG A 139 -16.03 11.17 -8.22
CA ARG A 139 -17.23 11.26 -7.36
C ARG A 139 -17.22 12.49 -6.45
N LEU A 140 -16.05 12.90 -5.96
CA LEU A 140 -15.90 14.02 -5.03
C LEU A 140 -15.46 15.31 -5.72
N GLY A 141 -15.29 15.30 -7.05
CA GLY A 141 -14.83 16.46 -7.82
C GLY A 141 -13.43 16.91 -7.41
N ILE A 142 -12.56 15.97 -7.08
CA ILE A 142 -11.15 16.23 -6.77
C ILE A 142 -10.40 16.34 -8.08
N GLU A 143 -9.68 17.45 -8.26
CA GLU A 143 -8.98 17.79 -9.50
C GLU A 143 -7.54 18.22 -9.23
N PRO A 144 -6.64 18.20 -10.24
CA PRO A 144 -5.36 18.87 -10.15
C PRO A 144 -5.53 20.35 -9.77
N GLY A 145 -4.69 20.82 -8.85
CA GLY A 145 -4.79 22.16 -8.25
C GLY A 145 -5.47 22.17 -6.89
N ASP A 146 -6.24 21.15 -6.56
CA ASP A 146 -6.86 21.00 -5.24
C ASP A 146 -5.81 20.79 -4.15
N ARG A 147 -6.21 21.01 -2.90
CA ARG A 147 -5.30 21.06 -1.76
C ARG A 147 -5.48 19.87 -0.84
N VAL A 148 -4.36 19.25 -0.48
CA VAL A 148 -4.27 18.21 0.56
C VAL A 148 -3.73 18.86 1.83
N ILE A 149 -4.45 18.67 2.95
CA ILE A 149 -4.04 19.14 4.26
C ILE A 149 -3.57 17.92 5.08
N HIS A 150 -2.28 17.95 5.45
CA HIS A 150 -1.66 16.92 6.28
C HIS A 150 -0.36 17.48 6.88
N PRO A 151 0.09 17.01 8.08
CA PRO A 151 1.31 17.48 8.74
C PRO A 151 2.57 17.43 7.86
N ILE A 152 2.70 16.46 6.96
CA ILE A 152 3.88 16.35 6.08
C ILE A 152 4.07 17.54 5.13
N PHE A 153 3.01 18.32 4.88
CA PHE A 153 3.06 19.51 4.04
C PHE A 153 3.20 20.82 4.86
N GLY A 154 3.21 20.70 6.19
CA GLY A 154 3.30 21.88 7.08
C GLY A 154 2.11 22.84 6.98
N ASN A 155 0.94 22.36 6.57
CA ASN A 155 -0.24 23.17 6.28
C ASN A 155 -1.45 22.88 7.19
N THR A 156 -1.21 22.23 8.32
CA THR A 156 -2.21 22.00 9.38
C THR A 156 -2.15 23.17 10.38
N SER A 157 -2.88 24.22 10.17
CA SER A 157 -3.05 25.31 11.13
C SER A 157 -4.53 25.55 11.39
#